data_7a24eb88ae60e980172de2307072d578
#
_entry.id   7a24eb88ae60e980172de2307072d578
#
_cell.length_a   1.000
_cell.length_b   1.000
_cell.length_c   1.000
_cell.angle_alpha   90.00
_cell.angle_beta   90.00
_cell.angle_gamma   90.00
#
_symmetry.space_group_name_H-M   'P 1'
#
loop_
_entity.id
_entity.type
_entity.pdbx_description
1 polymer ?
#
loop_
_entity_poly.entity_id
_entity_poly.type
_entity_poly.pdbx_seq_one_letter_code
_entity_poly.pdbx_strand_id
1 'polypeptide(L)'
;MVEDALATEAILEAETILEASDIPLQERLQNLMQYLHDRLPHFHWVGIYWLKGNELVLGPYVGPPTEHMRIPVGRGVCGTAVAENMNQIIEDVRELENYLACNLETRSEIVVLIRCPKSGRILGQIDVDGTEVGAFDESDEAMLEVIAERIARLVV
;
A
#
# COMPACT_ATOMS: atom_id res chain seq x y z
N MET A 1 -11.38 -6.43 4.59
CA MET A 1 -11.28 -7.14 5.88
C MET A 1 -10.49 -8.42 5.73
N VAL A 2 -9.47 -8.60 6.55
CA VAL A 2 -8.66 -9.82 6.58
C VAL A 2 -8.90 -10.56 7.91
N GLU A 3 -9.08 -11.88 7.84
CA GLU A 3 -9.22 -12.70 9.05
C GLU A 3 -7.89 -12.86 9.76
N ASP A 4 -7.90 -13.02 11.08
CA ASP A 4 -6.70 -13.07 11.91
C ASP A 4 -5.69 -14.13 11.46
N ALA A 5 -6.16 -15.34 11.15
CA ALA A 5 -5.28 -16.42 10.70
C ALA A 5 -4.60 -16.09 9.38
N LEU A 6 -5.33 -15.48 8.46
CA LEU A 6 -4.79 -15.07 7.16
C LEU A 6 -3.84 -13.88 7.31
N ALA A 7 -4.15 -12.94 8.19
CA ALA A 7 -3.26 -11.81 8.46
C ALA A 7 -1.92 -12.30 9.03
N THR A 8 -1.95 -13.25 9.97
CA THR A 8 -0.74 -13.84 10.54
C THR A 8 0.07 -14.58 9.46
N GLU A 9 -0.59 -15.37 8.63
CA GLU A 9 0.06 -16.06 7.50
C GLU A 9 0.73 -15.06 6.56
N ALA A 10 0.02 -13.99 6.21
CA ALA A 10 0.53 -12.97 5.29
C ALA A 10 1.75 -12.23 5.86
N ILE A 11 1.73 -11.92 7.16
CA ILE A 11 2.89 -11.29 7.82
C ILE A 11 4.10 -12.21 7.80
N LEU A 12 3.91 -13.49 8.13
CA LEU A 12 5.02 -14.45 8.13
C LEU A 12 5.58 -14.66 6.73
N GLU A 13 4.71 -14.76 5.73
CA GLU A 13 5.15 -14.91 4.35
C GLU A 13 5.86 -13.65 3.84
N ALA A 14 5.37 -12.48 4.22
CA ALA A 14 6.02 -11.22 3.90
C ALA A 14 7.45 -11.17 4.47
N GLU A 15 7.63 -11.60 5.70
CA GLU A 15 8.97 -11.68 6.31
C GLU A 15 9.89 -12.60 5.51
N THR A 16 9.40 -13.78 5.13
CA THR A 16 10.17 -14.75 4.34
C THR A 16 10.57 -14.13 2.98
N ILE A 17 9.63 -13.50 2.29
CA ILE A 17 9.89 -12.88 0.99
C ILE A 17 10.93 -11.75 1.14
N LEU A 18 10.79 -10.91 2.15
CA LEU A 18 11.66 -9.76 2.35
C LEU A 18 13.06 -10.15 2.84
N GLU A 19 13.20 -11.28 3.52
CA GLU A 19 14.48 -11.75 4.03
C GLU A 19 15.31 -12.55 3.01
N ALA A 20 14.79 -12.80 1.82
CA ALA A 20 15.49 -13.52 0.76
C ALA A 20 16.63 -12.67 0.16
N SER A 21 17.72 -12.53 0.91
CA SER A 21 18.82 -11.58 0.61
C SER A 21 19.61 -11.90 -0.66
N ASP A 22 19.46 -13.09 -1.22
CA ASP A 22 20.03 -13.48 -2.52
C ASP A 22 19.25 -12.92 -3.71
N ILE A 23 18.07 -12.34 -3.46
CA ILE A 23 17.21 -11.72 -4.47
C ILE A 23 17.31 -10.20 -4.34
N PRO A 24 17.44 -9.44 -5.45
CA PRO A 24 17.46 -7.98 -5.37
C PRO A 24 16.24 -7.41 -4.65
N LEU A 25 16.42 -6.35 -3.89
CA LEU A 25 15.34 -5.79 -3.08
C LEU A 25 14.11 -5.43 -3.91
N GLN A 26 14.29 -4.82 -5.08
CA GLN A 26 13.18 -4.47 -5.96
C GLN A 26 12.35 -5.70 -6.35
N GLU A 27 13.01 -6.81 -6.63
CA GLU A 27 12.35 -8.06 -6.97
C GLU A 27 11.61 -8.65 -5.77
N ARG A 28 12.20 -8.58 -4.57
CA ARG A 28 11.53 -8.99 -3.33
C ARG A 28 10.25 -8.20 -3.09
N LEU A 29 10.31 -6.89 -3.29
CA LEU A 29 9.13 -6.03 -3.12
C LEU A 29 8.05 -6.34 -4.17
N GLN A 30 8.44 -6.61 -5.42
CA GLN A 30 7.51 -7.02 -6.46
C GLN A 30 6.87 -8.38 -6.10
N ASN A 31 7.65 -9.32 -5.60
CA ASN A 31 7.16 -10.63 -5.16
C ASN A 31 6.18 -10.48 -3.99
N LEU A 32 6.45 -9.55 -3.08
CA LEU A 32 5.54 -9.27 -1.97
C LEU A 32 4.20 -8.72 -2.46
N MET A 33 4.22 -7.77 -3.39
CA MET A 33 2.99 -7.24 -3.98
C MET A 33 2.20 -8.34 -4.68
N GLN A 34 2.89 -9.21 -5.42
CA GLN A 34 2.26 -10.35 -6.09
C GLN A 34 1.62 -11.31 -5.09
N TYR A 35 2.31 -11.62 -4.01
CA TYR A 35 1.78 -12.49 -2.96
C TYR A 35 0.52 -11.91 -2.33
N LEU A 36 0.55 -10.64 -1.96
CA LEU A 36 -0.60 -9.96 -1.35
C LEU A 36 -1.80 -9.94 -2.30
N HIS A 37 -1.57 -9.62 -3.56
CA HIS A 37 -2.61 -9.61 -4.58
C HIS A 37 -3.25 -11.00 -4.74
N ASP A 38 -2.44 -12.03 -4.84
CA ASP A 38 -2.91 -13.38 -5.11
C ASP A 38 -3.61 -14.02 -3.90
N ARG A 39 -3.13 -13.70 -2.70
CA ARG A 39 -3.59 -14.35 -1.47
C ARG A 39 -4.80 -13.66 -0.85
N LEU A 40 -4.95 -12.35 -1.08
CA LEU A 40 -6.02 -11.54 -0.49
C LEU A 40 -7.01 -11.12 -1.59
N PRO A 41 -8.19 -11.78 -1.66
CA PRO A 41 -9.12 -11.57 -2.79
C PRO A 41 -9.63 -10.13 -2.94
N HIS A 42 -9.66 -9.37 -1.84
CA HIS A 42 -10.12 -7.97 -1.86
C HIS A 42 -9.03 -6.98 -2.27
N PHE A 43 -7.80 -7.44 -2.48
CA PHE A 43 -6.69 -6.61 -2.98
C PHE A 43 -6.69 -6.64 -4.50
N HIS A 44 -7.54 -5.82 -5.12
CA HIS A 44 -7.68 -5.77 -6.58
C HIS A 44 -6.46 -5.13 -7.24
N TRP A 45 -5.91 -4.10 -6.60
CA TRP A 45 -4.66 -3.45 -6.99
C TRP A 45 -3.86 -3.21 -5.72
N VAL A 46 -2.57 -3.54 -5.73
CA VAL A 46 -1.69 -3.30 -4.60
C VAL A 46 -0.33 -2.84 -5.09
N GLY A 47 0.19 -1.78 -4.50
CA GLY A 47 1.47 -1.23 -4.90
C GLY A 47 2.11 -0.35 -3.84
N ILE A 48 3.36 0.02 -4.13
CA ILE A 48 4.14 0.92 -3.28
C ILE A 48 4.39 2.20 -4.07
N TYR A 49 4.12 3.34 -3.44
CA TYR A 49 4.57 4.65 -3.91
C TYR A 49 5.68 5.14 -2.99
N TRP A 50 6.78 5.61 -3.58
CA TRP A 50 7.89 6.18 -2.82
C TRP A 50 7.78 7.70 -2.79
N LEU A 51 7.98 8.29 -1.62
CA LEU A 51 7.97 9.75 -1.49
C LEU A 51 9.32 10.31 -1.95
N LYS A 52 9.29 11.16 -2.96
CA LYS A 52 10.46 11.83 -3.53
C LYS A 52 10.20 13.34 -3.55
N GLY A 53 10.68 14.05 -2.53
CA GLY A 53 10.38 15.47 -2.39
C GLY A 53 8.89 15.70 -2.14
N ASN A 54 8.22 16.42 -3.04
CA ASN A 54 6.80 16.73 -2.95
C ASN A 54 5.89 15.84 -3.79
N GLU A 55 6.40 14.71 -4.28
CA GLU A 55 5.57 13.81 -5.06
C GLU A 55 5.82 12.34 -4.69
N LEU A 56 4.80 11.54 -4.91
CA LEU A 56 4.86 10.09 -4.79
C LEU A 56 5.16 9.52 -6.17
N VAL A 57 6.13 8.59 -6.21
CA VAL A 57 6.56 7.94 -7.45
C VAL A 57 6.24 6.45 -7.35
N LEU A 58 5.54 5.92 -8.35
CA LEU A 58 5.13 4.52 -8.37
C LEU A 58 6.33 3.59 -8.40
N GLY A 59 6.34 2.64 -7.46
CA GLY A 59 7.27 1.53 -7.38
C GLY A 59 6.62 0.23 -7.84
N PRO A 60 6.92 -0.91 -7.20
CA PRO A 60 6.33 -2.18 -7.59
C PRO A 60 4.83 -2.20 -7.34
N TYR A 61 4.08 -2.79 -8.26
CA TYR A 61 2.64 -2.96 -8.10
C TYR A 61 2.13 -4.17 -8.88
N VAL A 62 0.95 -4.64 -8.51
CA VAL A 62 0.24 -5.72 -9.18
C VAL A 62 -1.23 -5.33 -9.28
N GLY A 63 -1.81 -5.49 -10.47
CA GLY A 63 -3.19 -5.15 -10.76
C GLY A 63 -3.33 -4.46 -12.11
N PRO A 64 -4.52 -3.92 -12.42
CA PRO A 64 -4.72 -3.19 -13.67
C PRO A 64 -3.72 -2.02 -13.80
N PRO A 65 -3.23 -1.72 -15.00
CA PRO A 65 -2.29 -0.62 -15.19
C PRO A 65 -2.90 0.71 -14.75
N THR A 66 -2.04 1.61 -14.24
CA THR A 66 -2.44 2.95 -13.83
C THR A 66 -1.65 4.00 -14.59
N GLU A 67 -2.29 5.14 -14.85
CA GLU A 67 -1.65 6.31 -15.45
C GLU A 67 -0.92 7.16 -14.38
N HIS A 68 -1.23 6.94 -13.11
CA HIS A 68 -0.69 7.75 -12.01
C HIS A 68 0.67 7.25 -11.56
N MET A 69 1.70 7.49 -12.41
CA MET A 69 3.08 7.15 -12.12
C MET A 69 3.70 8.12 -11.10
N ARG A 70 3.19 9.35 -11.04
CA ARG A 70 3.62 10.40 -10.12
C ARG A 70 2.40 11.12 -9.57
N ILE A 71 2.32 11.26 -8.26
CA ILE A 71 1.18 11.90 -7.58
C ILE A 71 1.72 13.01 -6.69
N PRO A 72 1.31 14.27 -6.91
CA PRO A 72 1.69 15.36 -6.01
C PRO A 72 1.14 15.13 -4.61
N VAL A 73 1.92 15.48 -3.59
CA VAL A 73 1.44 15.47 -2.21
C VAL A 73 0.20 16.37 -2.11
N GLY A 74 -0.84 15.86 -1.46
CA GLY A 74 -2.14 16.55 -1.33
C GLY A 74 -3.18 16.16 -2.37
N ARG A 75 -2.79 15.42 -3.43
CA ARG A 75 -3.71 14.96 -4.48
C ARG A 75 -4.15 13.52 -4.23
N GLY A 76 -5.45 13.28 -4.33
CA GLY A 76 -6.04 11.95 -4.18
C GLY A 76 -5.86 11.38 -2.78
N VAL A 77 -6.20 10.10 -2.60
CA VAL A 77 -6.06 9.40 -1.31
C VAL A 77 -4.59 9.29 -0.93
N CYS A 78 -3.75 8.88 -1.88
CA CYS A 78 -2.31 8.72 -1.65
C CYS A 78 -1.63 10.04 -1.25
N GLY A 79 -1.89 11.11 -1.98
CA GLY A 79 -1.31 12.42 -1.67
C GLY A 79 -1.83 13.00 -0.37
N THR A 80 -3.10 12.74 -0.05
CA THR A 80 -3.71 13.18 1.21
C THR A 80 -3.10 12.49 2.41
N ALA A 81 -2.80 11.19 2.30
CA ALA A 81 -2.16 10.44 3.39
C ALA A 81 -0.82 11.08 3.80
N VAL A 82 -0.02 11.50 2.83
CA VAL A 82 1.25 12.18 3.09
C VAL A 82 1.01 13.57 3.67
N ALA A 83 0.12 14.35 3.07
CA ALA A 83 -0.17 15.73 3.52
C ALA A 83 -0.70 15.76 4.95
N GLU A 84 -1.56 14.83 5.32
CA GLU A 84 -2.13 14.73 6.66
C GLU A 84 -1.27 13.90 7.62
N ASN A 85 -0.24 13.25 7.11
CA ASN A 85 0.68 12.42 7.90
C ASN A 85 -0.06 11.30 8.63
N MET A 86 -0.99 10.64 7.97
CA MET A 86 -1.77 9.56 8.55
C MET A 86 -2.30 8.59 7.48
N ASN A 87 -2.47 7.34 7.86
CA ASN A 87 -3.09 6.33 7.01
C ASN A 87 -4.50 6.77 6.61
N GLN A 88 -4.98 6.21 5.49
CA GLN A 88 -6.33 6.51 4.99
C GLN A 88 -7.07 5.19 4.77
N ILE A 89 -8.31 5.11 5.25
CA ILE A 89 -9.23 4.01 4.93
C ILE A 89 -10.47 4.67 4.36
N ILE A 90 -10.72 4.45 3.07
CA ILE A 90 -11.82 5.09 2.34
C ILE A 90 -12.86 4.04 1.99
N GLU A 91 -14.03 4.18 2.58
CA GLU A 91 -15.14 3.24 2.38
C GLU A 91 -15.69 3.26 0.97
N ASP A 92 -15.87 4.46 0.41
CA ASP A 92 -16.36 4.66 -0.97
C ASP A 92 -15.65 5.86 -1.59
N VAL A 93 -14.75 5.59 -2.54
CA VAL A 93 -13.95 6.63 -3.20
C VAL A 93 -14.81 7.61 -4.01
N ARG A 94 -16.01 7.22 -4.40
CA ARG A 94 -16.92 8.08 -5.17
C ARG A 94 -17.47 9.24 -4.34
N GLU A 95 -17.33 9.17 -3.02
CA GLU A 95 -17.73 10.26 -2.11
C GLU A 95 -16.65 11.31 -1.91
N LEU A 96 -15.46 11.10 -2.48
CA LEU A 96 -14.33 12.01 -2.33
C LEU A 96 -14.27 13.03 -3.47
N GLU A 97 -14.17 14.31 -3.12
CA GLU A 97 -14.01 15.39 -4.10
C GLU A 97 -12.60 15.39 -4.71
N ASN A 98 -11.59 15.00 -3.94
CA ASN A 98 -10.18 15.00 -4.33
C ASN A 98 -9.70 13.61 -4.71
N TYR A 99 -10.51 12.86 -5.45
CA TYR A 99 -10.14 11.49 -5.83
C TYR A 99 -9.43 11.45 -7.18
N LEU A 100 -8.30 10.71 -7.23
CA LEU A 100 -7.61 10.37 -8.47
C LEU A 100 -7.92 8.91 -8.80
N ALA A 101 -8.77 8.70 -9.80
CA ALA A 101 -9.17 7.35 -10.21
C ALA A 101 -8.00 6.64 -10.88
N CYS A 102 -7.43 5.62 -10.22
CA CYS A 102 -6.43 4.73 -10.81
C CYS A 102 -7.11 3.69 -11.71
N ASN A 103 -8.35 3.35 -11.39
CA ASN A 103 -9.16 2.39 -12.12
C ASN A 103 -10.64 2.71 -11.89
N LEU A 104 -11.45 2.66 -12.96
CA LEU A 104 -12.88 2.95 -12.87
C LEU A 104 -13.66 1.93 -12.03
N GLU A 105 -13.09 0.74 -11.81
CA GLU A 105 -13.70 -0.30 -10.99
C GLU A 105 -13.47 -0.10 -9.49
N THR A 106 -12.53 0.76 -9.10
CA THR A 106 -12.21 1.00 -7.70
C THR A 106 -13.39 1.62 -6.97
N ARG A 107 -13.72 1.06 -5.82
CA ARG A 107 -14.79 1.57 -4.93
C ARG A 107 -14.26 1.94 -3.56
N SER A 108 -13.27 1.23 -3.06
CA SER A 108 -12.67 1.50 -1.75
C SER A 108 -11.15 1.48 -1.86
N GLU A 109 -10.49 2.10 -0.90
CA GLU A 109 -9.04 2.21 -0.90
C GLU A 109 -8.49 2.27 0.52
N ILE A 110 -7.31 1.67 0.73
CA ILE A 110 -6.55 1.82 1.97
C ILE A 110 -5.13 2.22 1.62
N VAL A 111 -4.61 3.20 2.35
CA VAL A 111 -3.23 3.65 2.25
C VAL A 111 -2.58 3.57 3.61
N VAL A 112 -1.47 2.85 3.70
CA VAL A 112 -0.69 2.71 4.93
C VAL A 112 0.71 3.26 4.70
N LEU A 113 1.13 4.20 5.54
CA LEU A 113 2.42 4.88 5.39
C LEU A 113 3.58 3.97 5.78
N ILE A 114 4.66 4.06 5.01
CA ILE A 114 5.95 3.42 5.30
C ILE A 114 6.83 4.49 5.92
N ARG A 115 7.24 4.29 7.18
CA ARG A 115 7.98 5.29 7.94
C ARG A 115 9.36 4.81 8.32
N CYS A 116 10.33 5.72 8.31
CA CYS A 116 11.65 5.45 8.84
C CYS A 116 11.53 5.05 10.32
N PRO A 117 12.07 3.88 10.73
CA PRO A 117 11.93 3.40 12.11
C PRO A 117 12.50 4.33 13.16
N LYS A 118 13.55 5.09 12.82
CA LYS A 118 14.24 5.96 13.77
C LYS A 118 13.58 7.33 13.90
N SER A 119 13.21 7.95 12.77
CA SER A 119 12.73 9.33 12.75
C SER A 119 11.21 9.47 12.61
N GLY A 120 10.53 8.42 12.15
CA GLY A 120 9.12 8.49 11.79
C GLY A 120 8.86 9.20 10.46
N ARG A 121 9.92 9.62 9.75
CA ARG A 121 9.80 10.28 8.46
C ARG A 121 9.13 9.36 7.44
N ILE A 122 8.22 9.90 6.65
CA ILE A 122 7.52 9.14 5.61
C ILE A 122 8.51 8.82 4.47
N LEU A 123 8.65 7.54 4.16
CA LEU A 123 9.48 7.05 3.05
C LEU A 123 8.61 6.78 1.81
N GLY A 124 7.38 6.43 2.01
CA GLY A 124 6.44 6.04 0.98
C GLY A 124 5.17 5.49 1.59
N GLN A 125 4.47 4.65 0.83
CA GLN A 125 3.23 4.05 1.30
C GLN A 125 2.90 2.77 0.55
N ILE A 126 2.10 1.92 1.18
CA ILE A 126 1.42 0.81 0.52
C ILE A 126 0.02 1.30 0.19
N ASP A 127 -0.36 1.21 -1.08
CA ASP A 127 -1.67 1.61 -1.59
C ASP A 127 -2.42 0.39 -2.10
N VAL A 128 -3.65 0.19 -1.67
CA VAL A 128 -4.49 -0.94 -2.06
C VAL A 128 -5.86 -0.46 -2.46
N ASP A 129 -6.33 -0.90 -3.62
CA ASP A 129 -7.66 -0.61 -4.13
C ASP A 129 -8.53 -1.86 -4.11
N GLY A 130 -9.79 -1.69 -3.72
CA GLY A 130 -10.81 -2.73 -3.75
C GLY A 130 -11.96 -2.35 -4.68
N THR A 131 -12.67 -3.36 -5.19
CA THR A 131 -13.78 -3.14 -6.13
C THR A 131 -15.14 -3.09 -5.45
N GLU A 132 -15.18 -3.28 -4.14
CA GLU A 132 -16.39 -3.21 -3.36
C GLU A 132 -16.32 -2.09 -2.32
N VAL A 133 -17.45 -1.47 -2.03
CA VAL A 133 -17.55 -0.48 -0.96
C VAL A 133 -17.20 -1.14 0.37
N GLY A 134 -16.38 -0.49 1.19
CA GLY A 134 -16.05 -0.98 2.51
C GLY A 134 -15.19 -2.23 2.55
N ALA A 135 -14.38 -2.47 1.51
CA ALA A 135 -13.55 -3.69 1.44
C ALA A 135 -12.48 -3.75 2.54
N PHE A 136 -12.06 -2.60 3.07
CA PHE A 136 -10.94 -2.52 4.01
C PHE A 136 -11.38 -1.98 5.37
N ASP A 137 -10.76 -2.50 6.42
CA ASP A 137 -10.99 -2.06 7.78
C ASP A 137 -9.69 -2.05 8.61
N GLU A 138 -9.83 -1.93 9.93
CA GLU A 138 -8.70 -1.88 10.84
C GLU A 138 -7.86 -3.17 10.82
N SER A 139 -8.43 -4.30 10.46
CA SER A 139 -7.69 -5.57 10.36
C SER A 139 -6.69 -5.52 9.21
N ASP A 140 -7.09 -4.94 8.08
CA ASP A 140 -6.20 -4.74 6.94
C ASP A 140 -5.12 -3.73 7.30
N GLU A 141 -5.49 -2.63 7.94
CA GLU A 141 -4.53 -1.61 8.37
C GLU A 141 -3.46 -2.19 9.29
N ALA A 142 -3.85 -2.94 10.30
CA ALA A 142 -2.92 -3.54 11.25
C ALA A 142 -1.92 -4.48 10.56
N MET A 143 -2.41 -5.32 9.67
CA MET A 143 -1.55 -6.22 8.88
C MET A 143 -0.57 -5.43 8.02
N LEU A 144 -1.06 -4.43 7.30
CA LEU A 144 -0.22 -3.63 6.40
C LEU A 144 0.78 -2.76 7.16
N GLU A 145 0.45 -2.31 8.38
CA GLU A 145 1.40 -1.57 9.21
C GLU A 145 2.60 -2.43 9.60
N VAL A 146 2.39 -3.69 9.96
CA VAL A 146 3.50 -4.61 10.25
C VAL A 146 4.36 -4.82 9.01
N ILE A 147 3.73 -5.05 7.86
CA ILE A 147 4.44 -5.24 6.58
C ILE A 147 5.22 -3.97 6.21
N ALA A 148 4.59 -2.80 6.35
CA ALA A 148 5.23 -1.52 6.06
C ALA A 148 6.48 -1.29 6.94
N GLU A 149 6.42 -1.67 8.21
CA GLU A 149 7.57 -1.59 9.12
C GLU A 149 8.72 -2.49 8.65
N ARG A 150 8.41 -3.71 8.22
CA ARG A 150 9.41 -4.63 7.70
C ARG A 150 10.07 -4.08 6.42
N ILE A 151 9.28 -3.49 5.53
CA ILE A 151 9.80 -2.84 4.32
C ILE A 151 10.72 -1.68 4.71
N ALA A 152 10.29 -0.84 5.64
CA ALA A 152 11.05 0.34 6.07
C ALA A 152 12.45 -0.03 6.55
N ARG A 153 12.59 -1.13 7.27
CA ARG A 153 13.89 -1.59 7.79
C ARG A 153 14.88 -1.94 6.69
N LEU A 154 14.40 -2.31 5.51
CA LEU A 154 15.24 -2.72 4.39
C LEU A 154 15.65 -1.55 3.49
N VAL A 155 14.90 -0.46 3.50
CA VAL A 155 15.13 0.67 2.59
C VAL A 155 15.82 1.87 3.24
N VAL A 156 16.09 1.81 4.54
CA VAL A 156 16.84 2.86 5.26
C VAL A 156 18.19 2.39 5.74
#